data_628a56506c28b4d9a14d0c37f443526c
#
_entry.id   628a56506c28b4d9a14d0c37f443526c
#
_cell.length_a   1.000
_cell.length_b   1.000
_cell.length_c   1.000
_cell.angle_alpha   90.00
_cell.angle_beta   90.00
_cell.angle_gamma   90.00
#
_symmetry.space_group_name_H-M   'P 1'
#
loop_
_entity.id
_entity.type
_entity.pdbx_description
1 polymer ?
#
loop_
_entity_poly.entity_id
_entity_poly.type
_entity_poly.pdbx_seq_one_letter_code
_entity_poly.pdbx_strand_id
1 'polypeptide(L)'
;KTIYDCRIIEAEDLGQTLRDFCNRAAKDAPIVTIFGDESGINVNIYTGRNNTVKPQLVKYLYIKEPAKVKFDEDREEDWVNCDLPPYLHMEIVMRAVQIYLASIGATSNGADKQS
;
A
#
# COMPACT_ATOMS: atom_id res chain seq x y z
N LYS A 1 13.06 -25.00 11.46
CA LYS A 1 12.09 -24.32 10.58
C LYS A 1 12.80 -23.65 9.42
N THR A 2 12.37 -23.96 8.23
CA THR A 2 12.92 -23.37 7.01
C THR A 2 12.04 -22.20 6.56
N ILE A 3 12.68 -21.10 6.18
CA ILE A 3 12.00 -19.92 5.68
C ILE A 3 12.23 -19.85 4.18
N TYR A 4 11.17 -19.69 3.41
CA TYR A 4 11.22 -19.56 1.97
C TYR A 4 10.67 -18.22 1.54
N ASP A 5 11.31 -17.60 0.55
CA ASP A 5 10.81 -16.36 -0.05
C ASP A 5 9.72 -16.68 -1.07
N CYS A 6 8.66 -15.90 -1.02
CA CYS A 6 7.54 -16.03 -1.96
C CYS A 6 7.74 -15.09 -3.15
N ARG A 7 7.35 -15.57 -4.33
CA ARG A 7 7.26 -14.72 -5.53
C ARG A 7 5.85 -14.14 -5.61
N ILE A 8 5.77 -12.84 -5.80
CA ILE A 8 4.49 -12.17 -6.02
C ILE A 8 4.25 -12.10 -7.53
N ILE A 9 3.11 -12.63 -7.98
CA ILE A 9 2.70 -12.58 -9.39
C ILE A 9 1.33 -11.95 -9.53
N GLU A 10 1.02 -11.47 -10.72
CA GLU A 10 -0.30 -10.97 -11.05
C GLU A 10 -1.31 -12.11 -11.09
N ALA A 11 -2.54 -11.87 -10.62
CA ALA A 11 -3.59 -12.88 -10.60
C ALA A 11 -3.92 -13.40 -12.01
N GLU A 12 -3.83 -12.55 -13.02
CA GLU A 12 -4.05 -12.90 -14.42
C GLU A 12 -3.00 -13.84 -15.00
N ASP A 13 -1.78 -13.81 -14.45
CA ASP A 13 -0.67 -14.69 -14.88
C ASP A 13 -0.63 -16.01 -14.12
N LEU A 14 -1.44 -16.18 -13.10
CA LEU A 14 -1.40 -17.33 -12.21
C LEU A 14 -1.60 -18.65 -12.96
N GLY A 15 -2.57 -18.72 -13.85
CA GLY A 15 -2.88 -19.93 -14.59
C GLY A 15 -1.72 -20.42 -15.45
N GLN A 16 -1.02 -19.52 -16.13
CA GLN A 16 0.15 -19.84 -16.93
C GLN A 16 1.33 -20.25 -16.06
N THR A 17 1.54 -19.51 -14.98
CA THR A 17 2.67 -19.77 -14.05
C THR A 17 2.54 -21.14 -13.40
N LEU A 18 1.34 -21.54 -12.99
CA LEU A 18 1.12 -22.84 -12.36
C LEU A 18 1.29 -24.01 -13.33
N ARG A 19 1.11 -23.78 -14.63
CA ARG A 19 1.32 -24.79 -15.67
C ARG A 19 2.76 -24.89 -16.16
N ASP A 20 3.53 -23.84 -15.97
CA ASP A 20 4.92 -23.80 -16.38
C ASP A 20 5.77 -24.68 -15.46
N PHE A 21 6.40 -25.71 -16.02
CA PHE A 21 7.25 -26.62 -15.26
C PHE A 21 8.35 -25.91 -14.48
N CYS A 22 8.94 -24.88 -15.06
CA CYS A 22 10.05 -24.15 -14.45
C CYS A 22 9.61 -23.12 -13.40
N ASN A 23 8.40 -22.56 -13.54
CA ASN A 23 7.93 -21.42 -12.73
C ASN A 23 6.76 -21.75 -11.81
N ARG A 24 6.29 -22.99 -11.83
CA ARG A 24 5.16 -23.39 -10.99
C ARG A 24 5.47 -23.28 -9.50
N ALA A 25 4.42 -23.18 -8.71
CA ALA A 25 4.54 -23.14 -7.26
C ALA A 25 5.10 -24.48 -6.72
N ALA A 26 6.01 -24.40 -5.75
CA ALA A 26 6.56 -25.52 -5.04
C ALA A 26 6.74 -25.16 -3.58
N LYS A 27 6.98 -26.15 -2.73
CA LYS A 27 7.20 -25.95 -1.30
C LYS A 27 8.32 -24.95 -1.01
N ASP A 28 9.42 -25.07 -1.77
CA ASP A 28 10.60 -24.22 -1.63
C ASP A 28 10.55 -22.96 -2.52
N ALA A 29 9.53 -22.83 -3.35
CA ALA A 29 9.31 -21.69 -4.22
C ALA A 29 7.81 -21.35 -4.26
N PRO A 30 7.23 -20.88 -3.14
CA PRO A 30 5.82 -20.54 -3.11
C PRO A 30 5.50 -19.29 -3.95
N ILE A 31 4.28 -19.25 -4.45
CA ILE A 31 3.77 -18.14 -5.25
C ILE A 31 2.65 -17.45 -4.46
N VAL A 32 2.62 -16.13 -4.52
CA VAL A 32 1.63 -15.32 -3.83
C VAL A 32 0.92 -14.43 -4.86
N THR A 33 -0.39 -14.40 -4.78
CA THR A 33 -1.21 -13.39 -5.47
C THR A 33 -1.89 -12.51 -4.45
N ILE A 34 -1.96 -11.22 -4.73
CA ILE A 34 -2.58 -10.22 -3.86
C ILE A 34 -3.73 -9.59 -4.64
N PHE A 35 -4.90 -9.56 -4.06
CA PHE A 35 -6.04 -8.87 -4.66
C PHE A 35 -6.90 -8.21 -3.59
N GLY A 36 -7.56 -7.11 -3.99
CA GLY A 36 -8.46 -6.38 -3.10
C GLY A 36 -9.91 -6.65 -3.47
N ASP A 37 -10.78 -6.73 -2.48
CA ASP A 37 -12.22 -6.77 -2.63
C ASP A 37 -12.90 -5.83 -1.62
N GLU A 38 -14.21 -5.87 -1.56
CA GLU A 38 -14.97 -5.03 -0.63
C GLU A 38 -14.66 -5.32 0.85
N SER A 39 -14.20 -6.52 1.16
CA SER A 39 -13.84 -6.94 2.51
C SER A 39 -12.40 -6.59 2.89
N GLY A 40 -11.57 -6.15 1.93
CA GLY A 40 -10.18 -5.78 2.16
C GLY A 40 -9.22 -6.41 1.17
N ILE A 41 -7.97 -6.55 1.59
CA ILE A 41 -6.91 -7.14 0.77
C ILE A 41 -6.78 -8.62 1.12
N ASN A 42 -6.84 -9.47 0.10
CA ASN A 42 -6.67 -10.90 0.23
C ASN A 42 -5.33 -11.34 -0.35
N VAL A 43 -4.69 -12.27 0.34
CA VAL A 43 -3.41 -12.83 -0.08
C VAL A 43 -3.59 -14.34 -0.24
N ASN A 44 -3.37 -14.83 -1.45
CA ASN A 44 -3.41 -16.26 -1.74
C ASN A 44 -2.00 -16.80 -1.89
N ILE A 45 -1.72 -17.89 -1.19
CA ILE A 45 -0.40 -18.52 -1.20
C ILE A 45 -0.53 -19.90 -1.83
N TYR A 46 0.29 -20.18 -2.84
CA TYR A 46 0.32 -21.45 -3.54
C TYR A 46 1.66 -22.13 -3.28
N THR A 47 1.61 -23.33 -2.70
CA THR A 47 2.82 -24.09 -2.32
C THR A 47 3.05 -25.31 -3.20
N GLY A 48 2.18 -25.57 -4.16
CA GLY A 48 2.27 -26.68 -5.08
C GLY A 48 0.97 -26.93 -5.79
N ARG A 49 0.92 -27.97 -6.63
CA ARG A 49 -0.26 -28.27 -7.43
C ARG A 49 -1.54 -28.45 -6.60
N ASN A 50 -1.44 -29.13 -5.47
CA ASN A 50 -2.58 -29.49 -4.64
C ASN A 50 -2.65 -28.67 -3.34
N ASN A 51 -1.76 -27.72 -3.16
CA ASN A 51 -1.68 -26.91 -1.94
C ASN A 51 -1.73 -27.75 -0.64
N THR A 52 -1.08 -28.92 -0.69
CA THR A 52 -1.06 -29.85 0.46
C THR A 52 -0.18 -29.37 1.57
N VAL A 53 0.82 -28.56 1.26
CA VAL A 53 1.72 -27.96 2.24
C VAL A 53 1.20 -26.58 2.62
N LYS A 54 0.94 -26.37 3.89
CA LYS A 54 0.44 -25.09 4.40
C LYS A 54 1.53 -24.37 5.17
N PRO A 55 1.68 -23.05 5.00
CA PRO A 55 2.62 -22.29 5.81
C PRO A 55 2.15 -22.21 7.25
N GLN A 56 3.07 -22.31 8.19
CA GLN A 56 2.78 -22.12 9.61
C GLN A 56 2.75 -20.63 9.99
N LEU A 57 3.60 -19.86 9.32
CA LEU A 57 3.73 -18.43 9.57
C LEU A 57 4.04 -17.71 8.27
N VAL A 58 3.38 -16.61 8.04
CA VAL A 58 3.62 -15.74 6.90
C VAL A 58 4.04 -14.37 7.43
N LYS A 59 5.16 -13.87 6.93
CA LYS A 59 5.64 -12.51 7.24
C LYS A 59 5.64 -11.69 5.97
N TYR A 60 5.21 -10.46 6.07
CA TYR A 60 5.21 -9.54 4.94
C TYR A 60 5.50 -8.12 5.40
N LEU A 61 6.12 -7.38 4.50
CA LEU A 61 6.31 -5.94 4.67
C LEU A 61 5.45 -5.22 3.64
N TYR A 62 4.82 -4.15 4.07
CA TYR A 62 3.96 -3.37 3.20
C TYR A 62 4.05 -1.90 3.55
N ILE A 63 3.74 -1.07 2.58
CA ILE A 63 3.60 0.37 2.79
C ILE A 63 2.12 0.66 2.99
N LYS A 64 1.79 1.08 4.22
CA LYS A 64 0.42 1.40 4.58
C LYS A 64 0.06 2.78 4.07
N GLU A 65 -1.11 2.91 3.46
CA GLU A 65 -1.66 4.23 3.15
C GLU A 65 -2.01 4.93 4.47
N PRO A 66 -1.49 6.15 4.71
CA PRO A 66 -1.82 6.87 5.93
C PRO A 66 -3.30 7.23 6.00
N ALA A 67 -3.83 7.29 7.22
CA ALA A 67 -5.19 7.75 7.44
C ALA A 67 -5.32 9.21 6.99
N LYS A 68 -6.44 9.53 6.35
CA LYS A 68 -6.73 10.92 5.97
C LYS A 68 -6.95 11.75 7.23
N VAL A 69 -6.17 12.80 7.39
CA VAL A 69 -6.30 13.72 8.50
C VAL A 69 -7.61 14.49 8.34
N LYS A 70 -8.40 14.53 9.40
CA LYS A 70 -9.67 15.24 9.41
C LYS A 70 -9.75 16.14 10.64
N PHE A 71 -10.15 17.35 10.42
CA PHE A 71 -10.44 18.34 11.47
C PHE A 71 -11.86 18.83 11.32
N ASP A 72 -12.59 18.87 12.43
CA ASP A 72 -13.96 19.38 12.49
C ASP A 72 -14.03 20.35 13.67
N GLU A 73 -14.36 21.61 13.40
CA GLU A 73 -14.43 22.65 14.43
C GLU A 73 -15.51 22.37 15.47
N ASP A 74 -16.58 21.70 15.05
CA ASP A 74 -17.76 21.47 15.91
C ASP A 74 -17.71 20.15 16.69
N ARG A 75 -16.89 19.18 16.21
CA ARG A 75 -16.85 17.82 16.77
C ARG A 75 -15.45 17.31 16.91
N GLU A 76 -14.86 17.47 18.07
CA GLU A 76 -13.53 16.93 18.38
C GLU A 76 -13.48 15.41 18.25
N GLU A 77 -14.58 14.73 18.51
CA GLU A 77 -14.69 13.28 18.39
C GLU A 77 -14.54 12.76 16.97
N ASP A 78 -14.78 13.60 15.95
CA ASP A 78 -14.61 13.25 14.53
C ASP A 78 -13.22 13.58 14.00
N TRP A 79 -12.31 14.07 14.85
CA TRP A 79 -10.95 14.37 14.44
C TRP A 79 -10.17 13.11 14.13
N VAL A 80 -9.46 13.12 13.00
CA VAL A 80 -8.53 12.06 12.62
C VAL A 80 -7.13 12.67 12.61
N ASN A 81 -6.31 12.23 13.57
CA ASN A 81 -4.94 12.66 13.68
C ASN A 81 -4.04 11.96 12.66
N CYS A 82 -2.92 12.58 12.33
CA CYS A 82 -1.90 12.00 11.47
C CYS A 82 -1.27 10.78 12.17
N ASP A 83 -1.30 9.62 11.50
CA ASP A 83 -0.74 8.37 12.02
C ASP A 83 0.73 8.15 11.67
N LEU A 84 1.34 9.10 10.95
CA LEU A 84 2.76 9.06 10.63
C LEU A 84 3.60 9.47 11.85
N PRO A 85 4.87 9.07 11.90
CA PRO A 85 5.73 9.43 13.01
C PRO A 85 5.83 10.95 13.24
N PRO A 86 5.92 11.42 14.50
CA PRO A 86 5.93 12.85 14.81
C PRO A 86 7.03 13.66 14.11
N TYR A 87 8.18 13.05 13.82
CA TYR A 87 9.26 13.75 13.13
C TYR A 87 8.92 14.13 11.70
N LEU A 88 7.91 13.49 11.10
CA LEU A 88 7.41 13.82 9.76
C LEU A 88 6.31 14.89 9.77
N HIS A 89 5.71 15.18 10.91
CA HIS A 89 4.56 16.09 11.00
C HIS A 89 4.91 17.49 10.53
N MET A 90 6.06 18.02 10.93
CA MET A 90 6.47 19.36 10.49
C MET A 90 6.72 19.43 8.99
N GLU A 91 7.33 18.40 8.43
CA GLU A 91 7.55 18.30 6.99
C GLU A 91 6.22 18.26 6.22
N ILE A 92 5.24 17.51 6.72
CA ILE A 92 3.90 17.44 6.13
C ILE A 92 3.22 18.81 6.17
N VAL A 93 3.31 19.53 7.30
CA VAL A 93 2.72 20.87 7.46
C VAL A 93 3.37 21.84 6.49
N MET A 94 4.69 21.84 6.39
CA MET A 94 5.43 22.71 5.46
C MET A 94 5.04 22.39 4.00
N ARG A 95 4.91 21.12 3.65
CA ARG A 95 4.49 20.73 2.31
C ARG A 95 3.05 21.18 2.00
N ALA A 96 2.16 21.04 2.96
CA ALA A 96 0.78 21.50 2.84
C ALA A 96 0.71 23.01 2.64
N VAL A 97 1.51 23.76 3.39
CA VAL A 97 1.61 25.23 3.25
C VAL A 97 2.13 25.59 1.85
N GLN A 98 3.15 24.91 1.36
CA GLN A 98 3.67 25.14 0.01
C GLN A 98 2.61 24.89 -1.07
N ILE A 99 1.85 23.82 -0.95
CA ILE A 99 0.77 23.48 -1.89
C ILE A 99 -0.31 24.56 -1.85
N TYR A 100 -0.69 25.00 -0.66
CA TYR A 100 -1.68 26.05 -0.47
C TYR A 100 -1.22 27.39 -1.08
N LEU A 101 0.03 27.80 -0.77
CA LEU A 101 0.59 29.03 -1.32
C LEU A 101 0.74 28.96 -2.85
N ALA A 102 1.11 27.82 -3.40
CA ALA A 102 1.16 27.65 -4.85
C ALA A 102 -0.21 27.77 -5.49
N SER A 103 -1.25 27.26 -4.83
CA SER A 103 -2.64 27.37 -5.26
C SER A 103 -3.11 28.82 -5.30
N ILE A 104 -2.82 29.59 -4.23
CA ILE A 104 -3.12 31.03 -4.18
C ILE A 104 -2.16 31.81 -5.07
N GLY A 105 -0.89 31.45 -5.07
CA GLY A 105 0.17 32.10 -5.83
C GLY A 105 -0.04 32.05 -7.35
N ALA A 106 -0.68 31.00 -7.83
CA ALA A 106 -1.05 30.92 -9.25
C ALA A 106 -2.02 32.05 -9.63
N THR A 107 -2.86 32.46 -8.70
CA THR A 107 -3.78 33.60 -8.90
C THR A 107 -3.08 34.93 -8.65
N SER A 108 -2.26 35.04 -7.59
CA SER A 108 -1.56 36.27 -7.25
C SER A 108 -0.38 36.56 -8.18
N ASN A 109 0.32 35.54 -8.66
CA ASN A 109 1.38 35.72 -9.65
C ASN A 109 0.86 36.26 -10.99
N GLY A 110 -0.36 35.93 -11.31
CA GLY A 110 -1.05 36.53 -12.45
C GLY A 110 -1.28 38.00 -12.24
N ALA A 111 -1.60 38.44 -11.03
CA ALA A 111 -1.78 39.84 -10.68
C ALA A 111 -0.45 40.60 -10.62
N ASP A 112 0.59 39.98 -10.04
CA ASP A 112 1.91 40.58 -9.89
C ASP A 112 2.61 40.80 -11.23
N LYS A 113 2.38 39.94 -12.21
CA LYS A 113 2.93 40.08 -13.56
C LYS A 113 2.27 41.19 -14.34
N GLN A 114 1.13 41.67 -13.89
CA GLN A 114 0.41 42.78 -14.52
C GLN A 114 0.79 44.14 -13.90
N SER A 115 1.48 44.09 -12.82
CA SER A 115 2.01 45.28 -12.17
C SER A 115 3.50 45.45 -12.53
#